data_53a45a4e0245cba7a9a86050c41f79f5
#
_entry.id   53a45a4e0245cba7a9a86050c41f79f5
#
_cell.length_a   1.000
_cell.length_b   1.000
_cell.length_c   1.000
_cell.angle_alpha   90.00
_cell.angle_beta   90.00
_cell.angle_gamma   90.00
#
_symmetry.space_group_name_H-M   'P 1'
#
loop_
_entity.id
_entity.type
_entity.pdbx_description
1 polymer ?
#
loop_
_entity_poly.entity_id
_entity_poly.type
_entity_poly.pdbx_seq_one_letter_code
_entity_poly.pdbx_strand_id
1 'polypeptide(L)'
;RPYNYAIVDEADAVFLDGANSPMVVASKPELQSNLYRLTDDFVRSLESGTDYRRSRNHKSAWLTHQGVLKAQQWFRIDDLFNEQHRELYRHISLALQAHFVQQRGHNYLVEDGEVVLLDEANGRLMRGMKVNTGIQQAVEQKEGVKISDNRQAVASITYQGLFRLFNNVAGMTGTARIAADEFIDVYKMKVVQIPRHRKNIRKDHQPRVYLTTSEKLIEAIKLAEKLHQKGRPILLIAGSVENSEIVSEILLNRGIPHNLLNARNEANEAAIIKNAGQKNAVTVSTNMAGRGTDIKLGPGVAKLGGLAVIGTEMLDPRVAEQLQGRAGRQGDPGDSWFFISLEDNFVSQNSSPVIRKYYRRHIKHFNPQTRPQRLHNPRILLSLLLLRDKVMVSQRQTRARMYSYENSMRLERMAFYESRDAIMNADDYRKTALNWMEHSFDVILSKRSSWDYGHLKAMVNHWITYDDAQIPADLNYQNLAAVKSYLMRRTNEILDQIEDSIADPKQIDQFYRSALLKAMDDCWVDQVAYLGYLKTLVQPWTLLQRNPM
;
A
#
# COMPACT_ATOMS: atom_id res chain seq x y z
N ARG A 1 -3.81 -24.23 -14.57
CA ARG A 1 -4.54 -25.14 -13.66
C ARG A 1 -4.84 -24.39 -12.37
N PRO A 2 -6.07 -24.42 -11.84
CA PRO A 2 -6.39 -23.79 -10.56
C PRO A 2 -5.60 -24.47 -9.43
N TYR A 3 -5.22 -23.68 -8.43
CA TYR A 3 -4.62 -24.21 -7.21
C TYR A 3 -5.71 -24.93 -6.39
N ASN A 4 -5.38 -26.07 -5.78
CA ASN A 4 -6.41 -26.88 -5.16
C ASN A 4 -6.72 -26.41 -3.73
N TYR A 5 -5.72 -26.30 -2.86
CA TYR A 5 -5.92 -26.00 -1.44
C TYR A 5 -4.83 -25.12 -0.86
N ALA A 6 -5.21 -24.19 0.02
CA ALA A 6 -4.27 -23.40 0.83
C ALA A 6 -4.67 -23.40 2.30
N ILE A 7 -3.70 -23.58 3.20
CA ILE A 7 -3.86 -23.38 4.64
C ILE A 7 -2.94 -22.22 5.02
N VAL A 8 -3.52 -21.17 5.61
CA VAL A 8 -2.81 -19.93 5.94
C VAL A 8 -2.72 -19.80 7.45
N ASP A 9 -1.49 -19.81 7.97
CA ASP A 9 -1.22 -19.46 9.36
C ASP A 9 -1.17 -17.94 9.52
N GLU A 10 -1.50 -17.44 10.72
CA GLU A 10 -1.68 -16.00 10.96
C GLU A 10 -2.58 -15.34 9.90
N ALA A 11 -3.71 -15.97 9.62
CA ALA A 11 -4.62 -15.61 8.53
C ALA A 11 -5.08 -14.15 8.54
N ASP A 12 -5.18 -13.53 9.71
CA ASP A 12 -5.50 -12.12 9.85
C ASP A 12 -4.38 -11.20 9.31
N ALA A 13 -3.10 -11.59 9.43
CA ALA A 13 -2.00 -10.84 8.83
C ALA A 13 -2.09 -10.83 7.31
N VAL A 14 -2.38 -11.98 6.73
CA VAL A 14 -2.41 -12.16 5.28
C VAL A 14 -3.69 -11.56 4.69
N PHE A 15 -4.84 -11.89 5.27
CA PHE A 15 -6.14 -11.53 4.69
C PHE A 15 -6.65 -10.15 5.08
N LEU A 16 -6.17 -9.58 6.19
CA LEU A 16 -6.61 -8.26 6.65
C LEU A 16 -5.47 -7.23 6.58
N ASP A 17 -4.32 -7.46 7.22
CA ASP A 17 -3.21 -6.49 7.22
C ASP A 17 -2.56 -6.38 5.85
N GLY A 18 -2.22 -7.52 5.25
CA GLY A 18 -1.62 -7.63 3.92
C GLY A 18 -2.60 -7.50 2.76
N ALA A 19 -3.91 -7.39 3.03
CA ALA A 19 -4.95 -7.43 2.00
C ALA A 19 -4.73 -6.44 0.86
N ASN A 20 -4.24 -5.24 1.20
CA ASN A 20 -4.04 -4.14 0.25
C ASN A 20 -2.64 -4.12 -0.38
N SER A 21 -1.73 -4.99 0.05
CA SER A 21 -0.36 -5.05 -0.46
C SER A 21 -0.34 -5.87 -1.76
N PRO A 22 -0.03 -5.26 -2.92
CA PRO A 22 0.07 -6.02 -4.15
C PRO A 22 1.39 -6.77 -4.21
N MET A 23 1.35 -8.00 -4.69
CA MET A 23 2.52 -8.68 -5.22
C MET A 23 2.72 -8.23 -6.66
N VAL A 24 3.90 -7.78 -7.00
CA VAL A 24 4.18 -7.13 -8.29
C VAL A 24 5.35 -7.84 -8.96
N VAL A 25 5.18 -8.14 -10.24
CA VAL A 25 6.27 -8.52 -11.14
C VAL A 25 6.69 -7.27 -11.90
N ALA A 26 7.92 -6.83 -11.71
CA ALA A 26 8.46 -5.62 -12.33
C ALA A 26 9.19 -5.93 -13.64
N SER A 27 9.08 -5.01 -14.60
CA SER A 27 9.82 -5.04 -15.86
C SER A 27 11.27 -4.58 -15.71
N LYS A 28 11.98 -4.48 -16.83
CA LYS A 28 13.26 -3.79 -16.93
C LYS A 28 13.09 -2.31 -16.52
N PRO A 29 14.14 -1.67 -15.98
CA PRO A 29 14.09 -0.27 -15.59
C PRO A 29 13.85 0.62 -16.81
N GLU A 30 12.99 1.63 -16.63
CA GLU A 30 12.80 2.70 -17.60
C GLU A 30 13.81 3.83 -17.37
N LEU A 31 14.01 4.67 -18.41
CA LEU A 31 14.82 5.87 -18.31
C LEU A 31 14.27 6.80 -17.21
N GLN A 32 15.16 7.32 -16.38
CA GLN A 32 14.79 8.26 -15.31
C GLN A 32 14.20 9.55 -15.90
N SER A 33 13.03 9.95 -15.39
CA SER A 33 12.40 11.20 -15.76
C SER A 33 12.97 12.38 -14.96
N ASN A 34 13.37 13.46 -15.63
CA ASN A 34 13.75 14.72 -14.98
C ASN A 34 12.58 15.41 -14.25
N LEU A 35 11.35 14.91 -14.44
CA LEU A 35 10.15 15.47 -13.83
C LEU A 35 10.15 15.37 -12.30
N TYR A 36 10.79 14.37 -11.72
CA TYR A 36 10.90 14.28 -10.25
C TYR A 36 11.56 15.53 -9.65
N ARG A 37 12.66 16.00 -10.22
CA ARG A 37 13.35 17.21 -9.75
C ARG A 37 12.51 18.47 -9.98
N LEU A 38 11.99 18.64 -11.19
CA LEU A 38 11.21 19.83 -11.55
C LEU A 38 9.95 19.98 -10.70
N THR A 39 9.28 18.85 -10.40
CA THR A 39 8.07 18.87 -9.57
C THR A 39 8.36 18.97 -8.08
N ASP A 40 9.52 18.49 -7.61
CA ASP A 40 10.00 18.71 -6.26
C ASP A 40 10.26 20.21 -6.00
N ASP A 41 10.98 20.87 -6.90
CA ASP A 41 11.25 22.31 -6.83
C ASP A 41 9.95 23.13 -6.83
N PHE A 42 8.98 22.76 -7.67
CA PHE A 42 7.66 23.38 -7.70
C PHE A 42 6.92 23.19 -6.37
N VAL A 43 6.85 21.97 -5.85
CA VAL A 43 6.09 21.66 -4.62
C VAL A 43 6.69 22.34 -3.39
N ARG A 44 8.01 22.50 -3.35
CA ARG A 44 8.69 23.31 -2.29
C ARG A 44 8.26 24.78 -2.29
N SER A 45 7.83 25.32 -3.43
CA SER A 45 7.38 26.72 -3.55
C SER A 45 5.92 26.94 -3.12
N LEU A 46 5.17 25.88 -2.78
CA LEU A 46 3.74 25.95 -2.51
C LEU A 46 3.43 26.34 -1.05
N GLU A 47 2.38 27.15 -0.89
CA GLU A 47 1.87 27.59 0.42
C GLU A 47 0.68 26.77 0.88
N SER A 48 0.74 26.36 2.16
CA SER A 48 -0.33 25.56 2.77
C SER A 48 -1.63 26.35 2.92
N GLY A 49 -2.73 25.77 2.48
CA GLY A 49 -4.07 26.36 2.56
C GLY A 49 -4.44 27.20 1.33
N THR A 50 -3.48 27.85 0.69
CA THR A 50 -3.63 28.64 -0.53
C THR A 50 -3.43 27.78 -1.76
N ASP A 51 -2.25 27.20 -1.93
CA ASP A 51 -1.86 26.47 -3.14
C ASP A 51 -2.22 24.98 -3.06
N TYR A 52 -2.12 24.40 -1.86
CA TYR A 52 -2.49 23.00 -1.64
C TYR A 52 -3.26 22.81 -0.35
N ARG A 53 -4.00 21.70 -0.28
CA ARG A 53 -4.70 21.26 0.92
C ARG A 53 -4.33 19.83 1.26
N ARG A 54 -4.36 19.52 2.57
CA ARG A 54 -4.19 18.16 3.10
C ARG A 54 -5.50 17.65 3.66
N SER A 55 -5.73 16.35 3.54
CA SER A 55 -6.85 15.71 4.24
C SER A 55 -6.68 15.84 5.76
N ARG A 56 -7.79 15.79 6.50
CA ARG A 56 -7.78 15.92 7.97
C ARG A 56 -6.98 14.82 8.67
N ASN A 57 -6.87 13.67 8.06
CA ASN A 57 -6.09 12.52 8.55
C ASN A 57 -4.66 12.48 8.03
N HIS A 58 -4.21 13.51 7.32
CA HIS A 58 -2.88 13.62 6.71
C HIS A 58 -2.49 12.50 5.74
N LYS A 59 -3.49 11.76 5.20
CA LYS A 59 -3.25 10.63 4.27
C LYS A 59 -3.29 11.01 2.79
N SER A 60 -3.63 12.26 2.47
CA SER A 60 -3.64 12.78 1.09
C SER A 60 -3.38 14.28 1.05
N ALA A 61 -2.78 14.73 -0.04
CA ALA A 61 -2.55 16.13 -0.36
C ALA A 61 -2.90 16.39 -1.83
N TRP A 62 -3.46 17.56 -2.15
CA TRP A 62 -3.86 17.93 -3.51
C TRP A 62 -3.76 19.44 -3.71
N LEU A 63 -3.59 19.87 -4.96
CA LEU A 63 -3.60 21.27 -5.34
C LEU A 63 -5.00 21.88 -5.18
N THR A 64 -5.04 23.13 -4.78
CA THR A 64 -6.24 23.98 -4.89
C THR A 64 -6.37 24.53 -6.31
N HIS A 65 -7.43 25.26 -6.60
CA HIS A 65 -7.54 25.97 -7.88
C HIS A 65 -6.37 26.96 -8.09
N GLN A 66 -5.96 27.69 -7.04
CA GLN A 66 -4.79 28.58 -7.11
C GLN A 66 -3.49 27.81 -7.34
N GLY A 67 -3.31 26.67 -6.70
CA GLY A 67 -2.16 25.80 -6.94
C GLY A 67 -2.09 25.26 -8.37
N VAL A 68 -3.24 24.97 -8.99
CA VAL A 68 -3.30 24.57 -10.42
C VAL A 68 -2.86 25.72 -11.32
N LEU A 69 -3.37 26.93 -11.11
CA LEU A 69 -2.97 28.11 -11.86
C LEU A 69 -1.47 28.42 -11.71
N LYS A 70 -0.95 28.28 -10.49
CA LYS A 70 0.49 28.43 -10.21
C LYS A 70 1.33 27.37 -10.93
N ALA A 71 0.86 26.13 -10.99
CA ALA A 71 1.51 25.06 -11.76
C ALA A 71 1.53 25.38 -13.25
N GLN A 72 0.42 25.83 -13.82
CA GLN A 72 0.33 26.23 -15.23
C GLN A 72 1.32 27.36 -15.56
N GLN A 73 1.44 28.36 -14.69
CA GLN A 73 2.41 29.45 -14.86
C GLN A 73 3.86 28.97 -14.72
N TRP A 74 4.14 28.12 -13.72
CA TRP A 74 5.49 27.61 -13.44
C TRP A 74 6.04 26.79 -14.61
N PHE A 75 5.20 25.89 -15.14
CA PHE A 75 5.58 25.00 -16.26
C PHE A 75 5.28 25.59 -17.64
N ARG A 76 4.70 26.82 -17.73
CA ARG A 76 4.32 27.52 -18.96
C ARG A 76 3.41 26.68 -19.86
N ILE A 77 2.35 26.18 -19.28
CA ILE A 77 1.32 25.36 -19.96
C ILE A 77 -0.06 25.98 -19.77
N ASP A 78 -0.94 25.81 -20.76
CA ASP A 78 -2.27 26.39 -20.72
C ASP A 78 -3.26 25.60 -19.85
N ASP A 79 -3.18 24.27 -19.90
CA ASP A 79 -4.05 23.37 -19.14
C ASP A 79 -3.27 22.18 -18.56
N LEU A 80 -3.21 22.11 -17.24
CA LEU A 80 -2.54 21.02 -16.50
C LEU A 80 -3.23 19.66 -16.68
N PHE A 81 -4.54 19.67 -16.98
CA PHE A 81 -5.34 18.44 -17.12
C PHE A 81 -5.44 17.93 -18.56
N ASN A 82 -4.79 18.60 -19.51
CA ASN A 82 -4.68 18.11 -20.87
C ASN A 82 -3.93 16.75 -20.89
N GLU A 83 -4.34 15.86 -21.79
CA GLU A 83 -3.74 14.53 -21.96
C GLU A 83 -2.22 14.57 -22.14
N GLN A 84 -1.71 15.59 -22.84
CA GLN A 84 -0.28 15.80 -23.05
C GLN A 84 0.50 16.10 -21.75
N HIS A 85 -0.15 16.68 -20.73
CA HIS A 85 0.47 17.06 -19.47
C HIS A 85 0.18 16.05 -18.33
N ARG A 86 -0.37 14.89 -18.67
CA ARG A 86 -0.76 13.85 -17.72
C ARG A 86 0.39 13.38 -16.85
N GLU A 87 1.57 13.14 -17.43
CA GLU A 87 2.76 12.73 -16.67
C GLU A 87 3.27 13.83 -15.74
N LEU A 88 3.19 15.09 -16.16
CA LEU A 88 3.53 16.23 -15.30
C LEU A 88 2.60 16.29 -14.08
N TYR A 89 1.29 16.20 -14.29
CA TYR A 89 0.31 16.20 -13.19
C TYR A 89 0.53 15.02 -12.23
N ARG A 90 0.85 13.84 -12.78
CA ARG A 90 1.21 12.67 -11.98
C ARG A 90 2.41 12.95 -11.09
N HIS A 91 3.50 13.51 -11.62
CA HIS A 91 4.70 13.80 -10.85
C HIS A 91 4.49 14.91 -9.81
N ILE A 92 3.68 15.94 -10.11
CA ILE A 92 3.26 16.93 -9.11
C ILE A 92 2.50 16.26 -7.96
N SER A 93 1.58 15.35 -8.27
CA SER A 93 0.81 14.62 -7.26
C SER A 93 1.70 13.71 -6.39
N LEU A 94 2.70 13.06 -6.98
CA LEU A 94 3.69 12.26 -6.27
C LEU A 94 4.58 13.13 -5.36
N ALA A 95 5.05 14.27 -5.85
CA ALA A 95 5.84 15.21 -5.05
C ALA A 95 5.04 15.78 -3.87
N LEU A 96 3.74 16.12 -4.08
CA LEU A 96 2.84 16.53 -2.98
C LEU A 96 2.69 15.43 -1.92
N GLN A 97 2.53 14.18 -2.34
CA GLN A 97 2.46 13.05 -1.41
C GLN A 97 3.78 12.86 -0.67
N ALA A 98 4.93 12.93 -1.36
CA ALA A 98 6.24 12.77 -0.75
C ALA A 98 6.51 13.84 0.32
N HIS A 99 6.18 15.11 0.04
CA HIS A 99 6.45 16.21 0.97
C HIS A 99 5.45 16.29 2.14
N PHE A 100 4.18 16.06 1.88
CA PHE A 100 3.12 16.42 2.84
C PHE A 100 2.39 15.22 3.46
N VAL A 101 2.61 14.02 2.93
CA VAL A 101 2.01 12.78 3.44
C VAL A 101 3.07 11.83 4.00
N GLN A 102 4.15 11.61 3.25
CA GLN A 102 5.21 10.68 3.65
C GLN A 102 6.12 11.29 4.71
N GLN A 103 6.24 10.64 5.87
CA GLN A 103 7.04 11.08 7.01
C GLN A 103 8.21 10.12 7.26
N ARG A 104 9.41 10.69 7.39
CA ARG A 104 10.60 9.95 7.80
C ARG A 104 10.42 9.40 9.21
N GLY A 105 10.83 8.15 9.44
CA GLY A 105 10.66 7.48 10.74
C GLY A 105 9.30 6.78 10.90
N HIS A 106 8.29 7.14 10.10
CA HIS A 106 6.95 6.54 10.14
C HIS A 106 6.63 5.71 8.87
N ASN A 107 6.83 6.29 7.70
CA ASN A 107 6.55 5.63 6.42
C ASN A 107 7.83 5.11 5.75
N TYR A 108 8.98 5.71 6.04
CA TYR A 108 10.27 5.31 5.48
C TYR A 108 11.44 5.70 6.39
N LEU A 109 12.58 5.05 6.17
CA LEU A 109 13.89 5.44 6.74
C LEU A 109 14.85 5.75 5.60
N VAL A 110 15.91 6.48 5.92
CA VAL A 110 17.07 6.66 5.03
C VAL A 110 18.24 5.95 5.68
N GLU A 111 18.72 4.88 5.04
CA GLU A 111 19.84 4.05 5.48
C GLU A 111 20.84 3.91 4.32
N ASP A 112 22.11 4.09 4.60
CA ASP A 112 23.20 3.95 3.64
C ASP A 112 23.01 4.75 2.33
N GLY A 113 22.31 5.90 2.40
CA GLY A 113 21.99 6.73 1.23
C GLY A 113 20.84 6.23 0.37
N GLU A 114 20.06 5.27 0.86
CA GLU A 114 18.87 4.74 0.20
C GLU A 114 17.61 4.96 1.05
N VAL A 115 16.47 5.19 0.39
CA VAL A 115 15.16 5.22 1.04
C VAL A 115 14.63 3.80 1.16
N VAL A 116 14.37 3.36 2.39
CA VAL A 116 13.75 2.06 2.67
C VAL A 116 12.37 2.30 3.27
N LEU A 117 11.35 1.73 2.65
CA LEU A 117 9.97 1.88 3.11
C LEU A 117 9.72 1.07 4.38
N LEU A 118 8.86 1.60 5.24
CA LEU A 118 8.33 0.92 6.42
C LEU A 118 6.91 0.44 6.15
N ASP A 119 6.62 -0.79 6.51
CA ASP A 119 5.24 -1.28 6.53
C ASP A 119 4.50 -0.62 7.70
N GLU A 120 3.49 0.21 7.39
CA GLU A 120 2.70 0.92 8.41
C GLU A 120 2.00 -0.02 9.40
N ALA A 121 1.68 -1.25 8.99
CA ALA A 121 0.97 -2.20 9.81
C ALA A 121 1.88 -2.88 10.84
N ASN A 122 3.13 -3.18 10.46
CA ASN A 122 4.03 -3.98 11.28
C ASN A 122 5.35 -3.31 11.65
N GLY A 123 5.63 -2.11 11.09
CA GLY A 123 6.86 -1.35 11.35
C GLY A 123 8.13 -2.03 10.85
N ARG A 124 8.01 -3.02 9.94
CA ARG A 124 9.15 -3.72 9.35
C ARG A 124 9.72 -2.97 8.16
N LEU A 125 11.02 -3.06 7.98
CA LEU A 125 11.68 -2.57 6.78
C LEU A 125 11.32 -3.45 5.58
N MET A 126 10.79 -2.83 4.54
CA MET A 126 10.45 -3.48 3.28
C MET A 126 11.67 -3.50 2.35
N ARG A 127 12.79 -4.12 2.80
CA ARG A 127 14.02 -4.19 2.02
C ARG A 127 13.77 -4.97 0.73
N GLY A 128 14.16 -4.39 -0.40
CA GLY A 128 13.98 -4.99 -1.72
C GLY A 128 12.56 -4.88 -2.30
N MET A 129 11.57 -4.41 -1.56
CA MET A 129 10.27 -4.05 -2.11
C MET A 129 10.29 -2.58 -2.53
N LYS A 130 10.15 -2.34 -3.82
CA LYS A 130 9.99 -0.99 -4.39
C LYS A 130 8.54 -0.81 -4.78
N VAL A 131 7.92 0.29 -4.32
CA VAL A 131 6.54 0.60 -4.72
C VAL A 131 6.56 1.20 -6.13
N ASN A 132 5.98 0.50 -7.07
CA ASN A 132 5.96 0.85 -8.51
C ASN A 132 5.07 2.06 -8.86
N THR A 133 4.70 2.88 -7.90
CA THR A 133 3.83 4.05 -8.14
C THR A 133 4.59 5.34 -8.39
N GLY A 134 5.92 5.33 -8.33
CA GLY A 134 6.77 6.53 -8.42
C GLY A 134 6.89 7.31 -7.09
N ILE A 135 6.18 6.89 -6.03
CA ILE A 135 6.25 7.60 -4.74
C ILE A 135 7.61 7.44 -4.07
N GLN A 136 8.27 6.30 -4.24
CA GLN A 136 9.60 6.07 -3.70
C GLN A 136 10.59 7.03 -4.31
N GLN A 137 10.60 7.18 -5.65
CA GLN A 137 11.48 8.11 -6.36
C GLN A 137 11.21 9.57 -5.97
N ALA A 138 9.93 9.93 -5.75
CA ALA A 138 9.58 11.25 -5.24
C ALA A 138 10.10 11.49 -3.81
N VAL A 139 10.10 10.48 -2.95
CA VAL A 139 10.70 10.56 -1.61
C VAL A 139 12.23 10.59 -1.68
N GLU A 140 12.84 9.80 -2.55
CA GLU A 140 14.29 9.82 -2.79
C GLU A 140 14.74 11.21 -3.27
N GLN A 141 13.97 11.84 -4.18
CA GLN A 141 14.23 13.22 -4.60
C GLN A 141 14.08 14.22 -3.44
N LYS A 142 13.02 14.10 -2.64
CA LYS A 142 12.79 14.93 -1.44
C LYS A 142 13.96 14.88 -0.46
N GLU A 143 14.50 13.68 -0.21
CA GLU A 143 15.62 13.45 0.73
C GLU A 143 17.00 13.72 0.10
N GLY A 144 17.05 14.02 -1.20
CA GLY A 144 18.30 14.32 -1.91
C GLY A 144 19.23 13.11 -2.06
N VAL A 145 18.68 11.90 -2.03
CA VAL A 145 19.43 10.65 -2.26
C VAL A 145 19.33 10.24 -3.74
N LYS A 146 20.12 9.24 -4.14
CA LYS A 146 20.09 8.75 -5.52
C LYS A 146 18.70 8.17 -5.85
N ILE A 147 18.09 8.69 -6.92
CA ILE A 147 16.81 8.19 -7.40
C ILE A 147 16.99 6.78 -7.97
N SER A 148 16.19 5.85 -7.48
CA SER A 148 16.19 4.47 -7.97
C SER A 148 15.49 4.37 -9.33
N ASP A 149 15.84 3.33 -10.10
CA ASP A 149 15.22 3.08 -11.40
C ASP A 149 13.71 2.89 -11.27
N ASN A 150 12.97 3.55 -12.14
CA ASN A 150 11.54 3.31 -12.28
C ASN A 150 11.33 1.99 -13.00
N ARG A 151 10.57 1.08 -12.40
CA ARG A 151 10.22 -0.21 -13.02
C ARG A 151 8.71 -0.27 -13.17
N GLN A 152 8.23 -0.49 -14.39
CA GLN A 152 6.80 -0.71 -14.61
C GLN A 152 6.36 -2.07 -14.05
N ALA A 153 5.16 -2.10 -13.51
CA ALA A 153 4.51 -3.35 -13.11
C ALA A 153 3.99 -4.07 -14.36
N VAL A 154 4.60 -5.19 -14.70
CA VAL A 154 4.12 -6.07 -15.79
C VAL A 154 2.87 -6.82 -15.34
N ALA A 155 2.85 -7.26 -14.10
CA ALA A 155 1.73 -7.94 -13.49
C ALA A 155 1.65 -7.62 -12.01
N SER A 156 0.45 -7.50 -11.48
CA SER A 156 0.22 -7.34 -10.05
C SER A 156 -1.01 -8.13 -9.62
N ILE A 157 -0.98 -8.66 -8.41
CA ILE A 157 -2.11 -9.33 -7.78
C ILE A 157 -2.07 -9.06 -6.28
N THR A 158 -3.22 -8.76 -5.66
CA THR A 158 -3.31 -8.65 -4.21
C THR A 158 -3.38 -10.04 -3.56
N TYR A 159 -3.12 -10.13 -2.25
CA TYR A 159 -3.37 -11.37 -1.52
C TYR A 159 -4.83 -11.83 -1.65
N GLN A 160 -5.78 -10.89 -1.62
CA GLN A 160 -7.19 -11.20 -1.85
C GLN A 160 -7.41 -11.85 -3.22
N GLY A 161 -6.79 -11.32 -4.26
CA GLY A 161 -6.86 -11.87 -5.62
C GLY A 161 -6.20 -13.23 -5.75
N LEU A 162 -5.00 -13.40 -5.15
CA LEU A 162 -4.24 -14.65 -5.18
C LEU A 162 -5.02 -15.82 -4.56
N PHE A 163 -5.52 -15.64 -3.32
CA PHE A 163 -6.20 -16.73 -2.62
C PHE A 163 -7.53 -17.13 -3.24
N ARG A 164 -8.12 -16.29 -4.09
CA ARG A 164 -9.30 -16.68 -4.92
C ARG A 164 -8.97 -17.61 -6.07
N LEU A 165 -7.70 -17.81 -6.40
CA LEU A 165 -7.29 -18.81 -7.39
C LEU A 165 -7.28 -20.22 -6.83
N PHE A 166 -7.39 -20.38 -5.52
CA PHE A 166 -7.50 -21.68 -4.86
C PHE A 166 -8.95 -22.12 -4.77
N ASN A 167 -9.19 -23.41 -5.01
CA ASN A 167 -10.54 -23.98 -4.88
C ASN A 167 -11.02 -23.96 -3.42
N ASN A 168 -10.11 -24.22 -2.49
CA ASN A 168 -10.38 -24.28 -1.06
C ASN A 168 -9.31 -23.51 -0.30
N VAL A 169 -9.73 -22.66 0.64
CA VAL A 169 -8.85 -21.89 1.51
C VAL A 169 -9.28 -22.08 2.96
N ALA A 170 -8.34 -22.38 3.82
CA ALA A 170 -8.52 -22.39 5.27
C ALA A 170 -7.44 -21.54 5.94
N GLY A 171 -7.70 -21.10 7.17
CA GLY A 171 -6.73 -20.30 7.91
C GLY A 171 -6.82 -20.50 9.41
N MET A 172 -5.77 -20.10 10.11
CA MET A 172 -5.65 -20.12 11.57
C MET A 172 -5.21 -18.74 12.04
N THR A 173 -5.81 -18.25 13.12
CA THR A 173 -5.36 -17.04 13.82
C THR A 173 -5.99 -16.94 15.20
N GLY A 174 -5.33 -16.27 16.13
CA GLY A 174 -5.86 -15.99 17.45
C GLY A 174 -6.91 -14.87 17.50
N THR A 175 -7.08 -14.08 16.44
CA THR A 175 -7.85 -12.81 16.45
C THR A 175 -8.93 -12.71 15.37
N ALA A 176 -9.29 -13.82 14.70
CA ALA A 176 -10.29 -13.82 13.61
C ALA A 176 -11.69 -13.33 14.05
N ARG A 177 -12.06 -13.52 15.31
CA ARG A 177 -13.41 -13.23 15.82
C ARG A 177 -13.84 -11.78 15.59
N ILE A 178 -12.92 -10.83 15.76
CA ILE A 178 -13.20 -9.39 15.59
C ILE A 178 -13.58 -9.05 14.15
N ALA A 179 -13.06 -9.81 13.18
CA ALA A 179 -13.27 -9.60 11.74
C ALA A 179 -14.06 -10.74 11.08
N ALA A 180 -14.84 -11.51 11.86
CA ALA A 180 -15.54 -12.69 11.37
C ALA A 180 -16.42 -12.41 10.15
N ASP A 181 -17.16 -11.30 10.16
CA ASP A 181 -18.02 -10.91 9.04
C ASP A 181 -17.22 -10.62 7.77
N GLU A 182 -16.02 -10.02 7.90
CA GLU A 182 -15.16 -9.73 6.76
C GLU A 182 -14.59 -11.01 6.13
N PHE A 183 -14.23 -12.00 6.95
CA PHE A 183 -13.82 -13.32 6.46
C PHE A 183 -14.95 -14.01 5.68
N ILE A 184 -16.20 -13.89 6.12
CA ILE A 184 -17.36 -14.44 5.41
C ILE A 184 -17.61 -13.67 4.12
N ASP A 185 -17.65 -12.35 4.16
CA ASP A 185 -18.04 -11.51 3.03
C ASP A 185 -17.04 -11.60 1.88
N VAL A 186 -15.75 -11.50 2.20
CA VAL A 186 -14.67 -11.41 1.19
C VAL A 186 -14.16 -12.78 0.77
N TYR A 187 -13.88 -13.66 1.76
CA TYR A 187 -13.17 -14.92 1.52
C TYR A 187 -14.08 -16.15 1.58
N LYS A 188 -15.37 -15.97 1.91
CA LYS A 188 -16.34 -17.06 2.09
C LYS A 188 -15.95 -18.06 3.18
N MET A 189 -15.11 -17.65 4.12
CA MET A 189 -14.63 -18.47 5.23
C MET A 189 -15.44 -18.21 6.50
N LYS A 190 -15.96 -19.27 7.11
CA LYS A 190 -16.61 -19.20 8.42
C LYS A 190 -15.56 -19.23 9.53
N VAL A 191 -15.68 -18.33 10.50
CA VAL A 191 -14.81 -18.31 11.67
C VAL A 191 -15.39 -19.25 12.74
N VAL A 192 -14.62 -20.26 13.11
CA VAL A 192 -14.97 -21.23 14.15
C VAL A 192 -14.02 -21.05 15.34
N GLN A 193 -14.58 -20.83 16.53
CA GLN A 193 -13.78 -20.67 17.74
C GLN A 193 -13.49 -22.04 18.35
N ILE A 194 -12.21 -22.41 18.39
CA ILE A 194 -11.74 -23.62 19.06
C ILE A 194 -11.53 -23.31 20.54
N PRO A 195 -12.14 -24.08 21.47
CA PRO A 195 -11.95 -23.88 22.91
C PRO A 195 -10.47 -24.02 23.32
N ARG A 196 -10.06 -23.22 24.28
CA ARG A 196 -8.69 -23.29 24.83
C ARG A 196 -8.49 -24.57 25.63
N HIS A 197 -7.34 -25.23 25.46
CA HIS A 197 -6.96 -26.41 26.23
C HIS A 197 -6.79 -26.10 27.74
N ARG A 198 -6.22 -24.93 28.08
CA ARG A 198 -6.07 -24.46 29.45
C ARG A 198 -6.75 -23.12 29.66
N LYS A 199 -7.28 -22.91 30.89
CA LYS A 199 -7.92 -21.64 31.25
C LYS A 199 -6.92 -20.49 31.16
N ASN A 200 -7.34 -19.38 30.54
CA ASN A 200 -6.54 -18.15 30.55
C ASN A 200 -6.65 -17.48 31.95
N ILE A 201 -5.51 -17.32 32.61
CA ILE A 201 -5.39 -16.65 33.90
C ILE A 201 -4.66 -15.30 33.83
N ARG A 202 -4.35 -14.83 32.60
CA ARG A 202 -3.79 -13.51 32.34
C ARG A 202 -4.74 -12.41 32.84
N LYS A 203 -4.17 -11.34 33.38
CA LYS A 203 -4.91 -10.15 33.80
C LYS A 203 -4.70 -9.01 32.81
N ASP A 204 -5.76 -8.64 32.12
CA ASP A 204 -5.75 -7.51 31.22
C ASP A 204 -6.26 -6.27 31.95
N HIS A 205 -5.36 -5.30 32.20
CA HIS A 205 -5.69 -4.08 32.95
C HIS A 205 -6.34 -3.04 32.03
N GLN A 206 -7.18 -2.20 32.63
CA GLN A 206 -7.82 -1.11 31.89
C GLN A 206 -6.79 -0.09 31.38
N PRO A 207 -6.93 0.43 30.15
CA PRO A 207 -6.03 1.42 29.60
C PRO A 207 -5.93 2.66 30.49
N ARG A 208 -4.74 3.22 30.59
CA ARG A 208 -4.46 4.47 31.29
C ARG A 208 -4.26 5.57 30.26
N VAL A 209 -5.05 6.63 30.35
CA VAL A 209 -5.08 7.73 29.39
C VAL A 209 -4.41 8.95 29.99
N TYR A 210 -3.58 9.64 29.20
CA TYR A 210 -2.84 10.83 29.57
C TYR A 210 -3.02 11.93 28.53
N LEU A 211 -2.70 13.17 28.89
CA LEU A 211 -2.81 14.30 27.96
C LEU A 211 -1.69 14.24 26.91
N THR A 212 -0.44 13.98 27.35
CA THR A 212 0.76 14.06 26.53
C THR A 212 1.50 12.72 26.44
N THR A 213 2.32 12.59 25.40
CA THR A 213 3.20 11.44 25.18
C THR A 213 4.23 11.32 26.30
N SER A 214 4.78 12.45 26.78
CA SER A 214 5.77 12.46 27.88
C SER A 214 5.18 11.87 29.17
N GLU A 215 3.95 12.27 29.55
CA GLU A 215 3.29 11.74 30.75
C GLU A 215 3.08 10.22 30.68
N LYS A 216 2.57 9.72 29.54
CA LYS A 216 2.33 8.28 29.38
C LYS A 216 3.62 7.47 29.45
N LEU A 217 4.71 7.95 28.81
CA LEU A 217 6.00 7.25 28.80
C LEU A 217 6.62 7.22 30.20
N ILE A 218 6.59 8.33 30.93
CA ILE A 218 7.07 8.38 32.33
C ILE A 218 6.36 7.31 33.19
N GLU A 219 5.03 7.23 33.09
CA GLU A 219 4.25 6.28 33.89
C GLU A 219 4.42 4.82 33.41
N ALA A 220 4.55 4.59 32.10
CA ALA A 220 4.85 3.27 31.54
C ALA A 220 6.22 2.75 32.04
N ILE A 221 7.24 3.61 32.02
CA ILE A 221 8.59 3.27 32.46
C ILE A 221 8.64 3.08 33.97
N LYS A 222 7.95 3.90 34.78
CA LYS A 222 7.82 3.67 36.21
C LYS A 222 7.21 2.29 36.55
N LEU A 223 6.20 1.88 35.76
CA LEU A 223 5.63 0.54 35.91
C LEU A 223 6.64 -0.53 35.54
N ALA A 224 7.35 -0.36 34.42
CA ALA A 224 8.40 -1.28 33.98
C ALA A 224 9.50 -1.44 35.04
N GLU A 225 10.00 -0.33 35.59
CA GLU A 225 10.98 -0.32 36.67
C GLU A 225 10.51 -1.11 37.91
N LYS A 226 9.27 -0.84 38.36
CA LYS A 226 8.67 -1.56 39.50
C LYS A 226 8.53 -3.06 39.25
N LEU A 227 8.23 -3.48 38.02
CA LEU A 227 8.11 -4.89 37.65
C LEU A 227 9.48 -5.56 37.50
N HIS A 228 10.46 -4.83 36.95
CA HIS A 228 11.85 -5.27 36.82
C HIS A 228 12.48 -5.54 38.20
N GLN A 229 12.28 -4.65 39.19
CA GLN A 229 12.73 -4.83 40.56
C GLN A 229 12.15 -6.11 41.24
N LYS A 230 10.96 -6.55 40.76
CA LYS A 230 10.35 -7.83 41.20
C LYS A 230 10.88 -9.04 40.43
N GLY A 231 11.78 -8.87 39.51
CA GLY A 231 12.34 -9.94 38.69
C GLY A 231 11.46 -10.41 37.53
N ARG A 232 10.37 -9.71 37.22
CA ARG A 232 9.46 -10.09 36.13
C ARG A 232 10.07 -9.74 34.74
N PRO A 233 9.93 -10.62 33.76
CA PRO A 233 10.21 -10.24 32.40
C PRO A 233 9.17 -9.24 31.89
N ILE A 234 9.63 -8.26 31.08
CA ILE A 234 8.84 -7.16 30.57
C ILE A 234 9.00 -7.09 29.05
N LEU A 235 7.88 -7.05 28.35
CA LEU A 235 7.80 -6.71 26.93
C LEU A 235 7.15 -5.33 26.79
N LEU A 236 7.95 -4.32 26.48
CA LEU A 236 7.49 -2.95 26.31
C LEU A 236 7.33 -2.67 24.81
N ILE A 237 6.10 -2.34 24.39
CA ILE A 237 5.75 -2.15 22.99
C ILE A 237 5.62 -0.67 22.70
N ALA A 238 6.42 -0.18 21.76
CA ALA A 238 6.37 1.18 21.21
C ALA A 238 5.67 1.20 19.85
N GLY A 239 4.96 2.27 19.53
CA GLY A 239 4.18 2.39 18.31
C GLY A 239 4.99 2.71 17.05
N SER A 240 6.22 3.20 17.22
CA SER A 240 7.14 3.51 16.11
C SER A 240 8.59 3.17 16.46
N VAL A 241 9.44 3.11 15.45
CA VAL A 241 10.88 2.93 15.63
C VAL A 241 11.45 4.04 16.51
N GLU A 242 11.10 5.31 16.23
CA GLU A 242 11.54 6.48 17.01
C GLU A 242 11.11 6.38 18.48
N ASN A 243 9.84 6.05 18.73
CA ASN A 243 9.36 5.87 20.11
C ASN A 243 10.08 4.72 20.83
N SER A 244 10.47 3.66 20.11
CA SER A 244 11.25 2.57 20.69
C SER A 244 12.66 2.99 21.09
N GLU A 245 13.28 3.87 20.32
CA GLU A 245 14.60 4.46 20.62
C GLU A 245 14.52 5.41 21.81
N ILE A 246 13.51 6.30 21.86
CA ILE A 246 13.27 7.18 23.01
C ILE A 246 13.08 6.38 24.30
N VAL A 247 12.27 5.32 24.26
CA VAL A 247 12.06 4.43 25.40
C VAL A 247 13.35 3.75 25.81
N SER A 248 14.14 3.26 24.84
CA SER A 248 15.44 2.65 25.06
C SER A 248 16.40 3.63 25.76
N GLU A 249 16.50 4.86 25.28
CA GLU A 249 17.34 5.89 25.89
C GLU A 249 16.93 6.20 27.34
N ILE A 250 15.63 6.32 27.62
CA ILE A 250 15.14 6.57 28.97
C ILE A 250 15.49 5.39 29.90
N LEU A 251 15.36 4.14 29.42
CA LEU A 251 15.71 2.95 30.20
C LEU A 251 17.22 2.89 30.49
N LEU A 252 18.07 3.23 29.51
CA LEU A 252 19.53 3.33 29.70
C LEU A 252 19.88 4.37 30.76
N ASN A 253 19.29 5.56 30.67
CA ASN A 253 19.51 6.65 31.64
C ASN A 253 19.05 6.27 33.06
N ARG A 254 18.17 5.27 33.21
CA ARG A 254 17.75 4.71 34.52
C ARG A 254 18.52 3.47 34.95
N GLY A 255 19.54 3.09 34.17
CA GLY A 255 20.37 1.91 34.47
C GLY A 255 19.64 0.57 34.34
N ILE A 256 18.57 0.51 33.51
CA ILE A 256 17.82 -0.73 33.28
C ILE A 256 18.35 -1.40 32.00
N PRO A 257 19.06 -2.55 32.14
CA PRO A 257 19.53 -3.29 30.99
C PRO A 257 18.35 -3.85 30.18
N HIS A 258 18.35 -3.67 28.86
CA HIS A 258 17.27 -4.12 27.99
C HIS A 258 17.77 -4.47 26.59
N ASN A 259 16.96 -5.22 25.87
CA ASN A 259 17.15 -5.48 24.44
C ASN A 259 16.19 -4.61 23.63
N LEU A 260 16.69 -4.02 22.54
CA LEU A 260 15.87 -3.26 21.60
C LEU A 260 15.62 -4.09 20.34
N LEU A 261 14.34 -4.29 20.00
CA LEU A 261 13.88 -5.03 18.85
C LEU A 261 13.00 -4.13 17.96
N ASN A 262 13.59 -3.56 16.95
CA ASN A 262 12.90 -2.74 15.96
C ASN A 262 13.42 -3.09 14.55
N ALA A 263 12.89 -2.41 13.53
CA ALA A 263 13.26 -2.64 12.15
C ALA A 263 14.76 -2.51 11.83
N ARG A 264 15.53 -1.81 12.67
CA ARG A 264 16.99 -1.67 12.51
C ARG A 264 17.78 -2.86 13.06
N ASN A 265 17.19 -3.66 13.96
CA ASN A 265 17.85 -4.75 14.69
C ASN A 265 17.23 -6.13 14.40
N GLU A 266 16.68 -6.36 13.21
CA GLU A 266 16.01 -7.62 12.84
C GLU A 266 16.93 -8.85 12.84
N ALA A 267 18.22 -8.68 12.58
CA ALA A 267 19.17 -9.79 12.46
C ALA A 267 19.26 -10.68 13.72
N ASN A 268 18.92 -10.16 14.90
CA ASN A 268 18.98 -10.87 16.18
C ASN A 268 17.60 -11.15 16.79
N GLU A 269 16.52 -10.96 16.04
CA GLU A 269 15.13 -11.05 16.52
C GLU A 269 14.86 -12.36 17.28
N ALA A 270 15.20 -13.50 16.68
CA ALA A 270 14.95 -14.81 17.28
C ALA A 270 15.68 -15.02 18.62
N ALA A 271 16.91 -14.54 18.74
CA ALA A 271 17.70 -14.63 19.97
C ALA A 271 17.14 -13.71 21.07
N ILE A 272 16.76 -12.49 20.72
CA ILE A 272 16.16 -11.53 21.65
C ILE A 272 14.83 -12.06 22.20
N ILE A 273 13.97 -12.59 21.34
CA ILE A 273 12.65 -13.11 21.75
C ILE A 273 12.79 -14.36 22.60
N LYS A 274 13.72 -15.26 22.28
CA LYS A 274 14.00 -16.43 23.11
C LYS A 274 14.36 -16.04 24.55
N ASN A 275 15.05 -14.92 24.72
CA ASN A 275 15.46 -14.42 26.03
C ASN A 275 14.42 -13.51 26.70
N ALA A 276 13.41 -13.02 25.98
CA ALA A 276 12.42 -12.07 26.50
C ALA A 276 11.57 -12.61 27.67
N GLY A 277 11.47 -13.94 27.82
CA GLY A 277 10.75 -14.59 28.93
C GLY A 277 11.60 -14.93 30.14
N GLN A 278 12.89 -14.59 30.15
CA GLN A 278 13.79 -14.90 31.26
C GLN A 278 13.62 -13.93 32.44
N LYS A 279 14.01 -14.35 33.64
CA LYS A 279 13.95 -13.48 34.83
C LYS A 279 14.74 -12.19 34.59
N ASN A 280 14.20 -11.05 34.99
CA ASN A 280 14.75 -9.70 34.82
C ASN A 280 14.90 -9.23 33.34
N ALA A 281 14.48 -9.99 32.35
CA ALA A 281 14.57 -9.57 30.97
C ALA A 281 13.65 -8.37 30.71
N VAL A 282 14.19 -7.32 30.06
CA VAL A 282 13.42 -6.21 29.55
C VAL A 282 13.65 -6.16 28.05
N THR A 283 12.57 -6.19 27.27
CA THR A 283 12.62 -6.10 25.82
C THR A 283 11.75 -4.95 25.37
N VAL A 284 12.34 -3.99 24.66
CA VAL A 284 11.62 -2.92 23.97
C VAL A 284 11.41 -3.34 22.53
N SER A 285 10.18 -3.29 22.04
CA SER A 285 9.84 -3.78 20.71
C SER A 285 8.86 -2.84 20.01
N THR A 286 8.86 -2.81 18.68
CA THR A 286 7.75 -2.26 17.91
C THR A 286 6.60 -3.28 17.81
N ASN A 287 5.41 -2.82 17.40
CA ASN A 287 4.13 -3.55 17.51
C ASN A 287 4.15 -5.00 17.01
N MET A 288 4.92 -5.30 15.97
CA MET A 288 4.84 -6.57 15.26
C MET A 288 6.15 -7.38 15.28
N ALA A 289 7.21 -6.83 15.86
CA ALA A 289 8.45 -7.57 16.01
C ALA A 289 8.22 -8.84 16.86
N GLY A 290 8.77 -9.96 16.42
CA GLY A 290 8.55 -11.26 17.06
C GLY A 290 7.21 -11.94 16.77
N ARG A 291 6.43 -11.49 15.79
CA ARG A 291 5.20 -12.18 15.38
C ARG A 291 5.50 -13.62 14.95
N GLY A 292 4.64 -14.57 15.35
CA GLY A 292 4.84 -16.00 15.07
C GLY A 292 5.83 -16.70 16.00
N THR A 293 6.60 -15.96 16.83
CA THR A 293 7.55 -16.55 17.76
C THR A 293 6.98 -16.64 19.19
N ASP A 294 7.18 -17.77 19.85
CA ASP A 294 6.69 -18.01 21.21
C ASP A 294 7.70 -17.52 22.28
N ILE A 295 7.21 -16.72 23.23
CA ILE A 295 8.00 -16.27 24.40
C ILE A 295 7.79 -17.28 25.53
N LYS A 296 8.74 -18.17 25.74
CA LYS A 296 8.71 -19.16 26.83
C LYS A 296 9.21 -18.56 28.12
N LEU A 297 8.47 -18.77 29.20
CA LEU A 297 8.88 -18.31 30.52
C LEU A 297 10.06 -19.12 31.04
N GLY A 298 11.04 -18.43 31.59
CA GLY A 298 12.18 -19.04 32.30
C GLY A 298 11.78 -19.69 33.62
N PRO A 299 12.69 -20.51 34.23
CA PRO A 299 12.43 -21.16 35.48
C PRO A 299 12.03 -20.16 36.58
N GLY A 300 10.94 -20.45 37.30
CA GLY A 300 10.43 -19.64 38.41
C GLY A 300 9.70 -18.36 38.05
N VAL A 301 9.71 -17.92 36.79
CA VAL A 301 9.07 -16.67 36.33
C VAL A 301 7.54 -16.70 36.48
N ALA A 302 6.92 -17.87 36.33
CA ALA A 302 5.49 -18.04 36.57
C ALA A 302 5.09 -17.66 38.00
N LYS A 303 5.93 -17.99 39.02
CA LYS A 303 5.69 -17.63 40.42
C LYS A 303 5.80 -16.11 40.67
N LEU A 304 6.54 -15.38 39.83
CA LEU A 304 6.66 -13.92 39.88
C LEU A 304 5.49 -13.19 39.19
N GLY A 305 4.56 -13.92 38.54
CA GLY A 305 3.41 -13.39 37.85
C GLY A 305 3.55 -13.41 36.32
N GLY A 306 4.56 -14.10 35.76
CA GLY A 306 4.77 -14.31 34.36
C GLY A 306 5.18 -13.04 33.56
N LEU A 307 5.02 -13.08 32.25
CA LEU A 307 5.38 -11.97 31.36
C LEU A 307 4.45 -10.77 31.55
N ALA A 308 5.04 -9.58 31.65
CA ALA A 308 4.35 -8.30 31.69
C ALA A 308 4.43 -7.62 30.33
N VAL A 309 3.29 -7.41 29.67
CA VAL A 309 3.19 -6.68 28.41
C VAL A 309 2.74 -5.25 28.68
N ILE A 310 3.52 -4.27 28.22
CA ILE A 310 3.25 -2.84 28.40
C ILE A 310 3.18 -2.19 27.01
N GLY A 311 1.98 -1.86 26.53
CA GLY A 311 1.78 -1.11 25.29
C GLY A 311 1.78 0.40 25.58
N THR A 312 2.47 1.17 24.76
CA THR A 312 2.58 2.63 24.94
C THR A 312 1.76 3.43 23.92
N GLU A 313 0.84 2.79 23.20
CA GLU A 313 -0.04 3.47 22.25
C GLU A 313 -1.43 2.85 22.24
N MET A 314 -2.38 3.62 21.71
CA MET A 314 -3.69 3.11 21.34
C MET A 314 -3.57 2.33 20.04
N LEU A 315 -3.96 1.07 20.05
CA LEU A 315 -3.84 0.16 18.93
C LEU A 315 -5.21 -0.28 18.41
N ASP A 316 -5.22 -0.75 17.16
CA ASP A 316 -6.34 -1.52 16.63
C ASP A 316 -6.69 -2.68 17.57
N PRO A 317 -7.99 -2.99 17.81
CA PRO A 317 -8.40 -4.05 18.72
C PRO A 317 -7.74 -5.40 18.47
N ARG A 318 -7.55 -5.76 17.22
CA ARG A 318 -6.94 -7.02 16.81
C ARG A 318 -5.45 -7.06 17.15
N VAL A 319 -4.73 -5.96 16.85
CA VAL A 319 -3.31 -5.82 17.22
C VAL A 319 -3.15 -5.83 18.75
N ALA A 320 -4.04 -5.14 19.48
CA ALA A 320 -4.04 -5.15 20.93
C ALA A 320 -4.23 -6.58 21.50
N GLU A 321 -5.17 -7.37 20.96
CA GLU A 321 -5.37 -8.78 21.36
C GLU A 321 -4.14 -9.65 21.04
N GLN A 322 -3.49 -9.44 19.89
CA GLN A 322 -2.25 -10.16 19.55
C GLN A 322 -1.12 -9.85 20.54
N LEU A 323 -0.97 -8.58 20.94
CA LEU A 323 0.04 -8.18 21.93
C LEU A 323 -0.29 -8.71 23.32
N GLN A 324 -1.53 -8.63 23.75
CA GLN A 324 -1.98 -9.29 24.99
C GLN A 324 -1.70 -10.78 24.95
N GLY A 325 -1.93 -11.42 23.81
CA GLY A 325 -1.68 -12.84 23.56
C GLY A 325 -0.20 -13.26 23.66
N ARG A 326 0.73 -12.30 23.76
CA ARG A 326 2.14 -12.61 24.07
C ARG A 326 2.32 -13.10 25.50
N ALA A 327 1.49 -12.65 26.44
CA ALA A 327 1.47 -13.11 27.83
C ALA A 327 0.34 -14.11 28.09
N GLY A 328 0.49 -14.92 29.12
CA GLY A 328 -0.55 -15.86 29.58
C GLY A 328 -0.79 -17.03 28.59
N ARG A 329 0.26 -17.52 27.96
CA ARG A 329 0.21 -18.67 27.05
C ARG A 329 0.18 -19.98 27.83
N GLN A 330 -0.46 -20.99 27.26
CA GLN A 330 -0.51 -22.36 27.83
C GLN A 330 -0.97 -22.45 29.32
N GLY A 331 -1.78 -21.47 29.77
CA GLY A 331 -2.23 -21.39 31.15
C GLY A 331 -1.25 -20.72 32.10
N ASP A 332 -0.17 -20.14 31.61
CA ASP A 332 0.77 -19.36 32.41
C ASP A 332 0.13 -18.04 32.89
N PRO A 333 0.57 -17.50 34.03
CA PRO A 333 0.20 -16.17 34.48
C PRO A 333 0.84 -15.11 33.57
N GLY A 334 0.24 -13.92 33.56
CA GLY A 334 0.76 -12.77 32.84
C GLY A 334 -0.15 -11.57 33.04
N ASP A 335 0.34 -10.40 32.68
CA ASP A 335 -0.43 -9.17 32.75
C ASP A 335 -0.24 -8.34 31.48
N SER A 336 -1.25 -7.55 31.11
CA SER A 336 -1.13 -6.54 30.06
C SER A 336 -1.62 -5.17 30.52
N TRP A 337 -0.89 -4.13 30.16
CA TRP A 337 -1.24 -2.71 30.38
C TRP A 337 -1.08 -1.92 29.09
N PHE A 338 -1.98 -0.95 28.89
CA PHE A 338 -1.87 0.01 27.80
C PHE A 338 -1.86 1.43 28.34
N PHE A 339 -0.87 2.22 27.91
CA PHE A 339 -0.72 3.63 28.20
C PHE A 339 -0.99 4.41 26.92
N ILE A 340 -1.96 5.30 26.93
CA ILE A 340 -2.46 6.02 25.78
C ILE A 340 -2.34 7.51 26.03
N SER A 341 -1.97 8.31 25.03
CA SER A 341 -2.05 9.77 25.09
C SER A 341 -2.99 10.34 24.04
N LEU A 342 -3.45 11.56 24.26
CA LEU A 342 -4.23 12.25 23.24
C LEU A 342 -3.37 12.72 22.05
N GLU A 343 -2.05 12.66 22.18
CA GLU A 343 -1.07 12.96 21.14
C GLU A 343 -0.71 11.76 20.27
N ASP A 344 -1.08 10.54 20.68
CA ASP A 344 -0.79 9.33 19.91
C ASP A 344 -1.26 9.48 18.47
N ASN A 345 -0.47 9.03 17.50
CA ASN A 345 -0.79 9.16 16.07
C ASN A 345 -2.18 8.63 15.73
N PHE A 346 -2.52 7.45 16.27
CA PHE A 346 -3.83 6.85 16.10
C PHE A 346 -4.96 7.77 16.60
N VAL A 347 -4.77 8.41 17.75
CA VAL A 347 -5.75 9.33 18.35
C VAL A 347 -5.79 10.65 17.63
N SER A 348 -4.65 11.29 17.41
CA SER A 348 -4.56 12.64 16.79
C SER A 348 -5.14 12.67 15.38
N GLN A 349 -4.83 11.67 14.56
CA GLN A 349 -5.30 11.57 13.18
C GLN A 349 -6.81 11.30 13.06
N ASN A 350 -7.37 10.54 14.01
CA ASN A 350 -8.77 10.09 13.94
C ASN A 350 -9.70 10.77 14.96
N SER A 351 -9.18 11.71 15.79
CA SER A 351 -9.89 12.27 16.94
C SER A 351 -11.20 12.99 16.57
N SER A 352 -12.19 12.80 17.41
CA SER A 352 -13.46 13.53 17.35
C SER A 352 -13.26 15.01 17.71
N PRO A 353 -14.19 15.91 17.34
CA PRO A 353 -14.17 17.31 17.78
C PRO A 353 -14.09 17.46 19.30
N VAL A 354 -14.68 16.53 20.05
CA VAL A 354 -14.67 16.52 21.52
C VAL A 354 -13.26 16.34 22.06
N ILE A 355 -12.53 15.32 21.57
CA ILE A 355 -11.15 15.07 21.98
C ILE A 355 -10.25 16.24 21.62
N ARG A 356 -10.36 16.77 20.38
CA ARG A 356 -9.55 17.92 19.92
C ARG A 356 -9.79 19.18 20.74
N LYS A 357 -11.08 19.51 21.04
CA LYS A 357 -11.43 20.67 21.87
C LYS A 357 -10.89 20.52 23.28
N TYR A 358 -11.01 19.31 23.85
CA TYR A 358 -10.46 19.00 25.17
C TYR A 358 -8.95 19.16 25.20
N TYR A 359 -8.22 18.53 24.28
CA TYR A 359 -6.76 18.62 24.15
C TYR A 359 -6.29 20.07 24.03
N ARG A 360 -6.84 20.85 23.07
CA ARG A 360 -6.47 22.27 22.86
C ARG A 360 -6.68 23.14 24.08
N ARG A 361 -7.68 22.83 24.90
CA ARG A 361 -7.96 23.60 26.12
C ARG A 361 -6.94 23.28 27.22
N HIS A 362 -6.58 22.02 27.39
CA HIS A 362 -5.75 21.60 28.52
C HIS A 362 -4.26 21.69 28.24
N ILE A 363 -3.82 21.53 26.98
CA ILE A 363 -2.40 21.63 26.62
C ILE A 363 -1.81 23.03 26.87
N LYS A 364 -2.64 24.09 26.80
CA LYS A 364 -2.21 25.46 27.09
C LYS A 364 -1.78 25.68 28.56
N HIS A 365 -2.29 24.88 29.47
CA HIS A 365 -2.01 24.93 30.89
C HIS A 365 -1.13 23.76 31.36
N PHE A 366 -0.62 22.99 30.40
CA PHE A 366 0.25 21.85 30.70
C PHE A 366 1.62 22.35 31.15
N ASN A 367 2.08 21.83 32.32
CA ASN A 367 3.43 22.08 32.82
C ASN A 367 4.18 20.76 32.89
N PRO A 368 5.26 20.58 32.08
CA PRO A 368 6.06 19.35 32.06
C PRO A 368 6.70 18.96 33.40
N GLN A 369 6.84 19.90 34.33
CA GLN A 369 7.42 19.65 35.65
C GLN A 369 6.41 19.07 36.66
N THR A 370 5.13 19.07 36.34
CA THR A 370 4.10 18.49 37.21
C THR A 370 4.14 16.93 37.11
N ARG A 371 3.68 16.27 38.16
CA ARG A 371 3.53 14.80 38.12
C ARG A 371 2.52 14.42 37.05
N PRO A 372 2.80 13.33 36.28
CA PRO A 372 1.86 12.84 35.27
C PRO A 372 0.48 12.59 35.84
N GLN A 373 -0.56 13.13 35.15
CA GLN A 373 -1.93 13.02 35.60
C GLN A 373 -2.75 12.12 34.66
N ARG A 374 -3.26 11.02 35.21
CA ARG A 374 -4.18 10.15 34.49
C ARG A 374 -5.50 10.89 34.24
N LEU A 375 -5.99 10.84 32.99
CA LEU A 375 -7.29 11.38 32.62
C LEU A 375 -8.41 10.44 33.10
N HIS A 376 -9.34 11.00 33.88
CA HIS A 376 -10.52 10.29 34.39
C HIS A 376 -11.82 10.80 33.80
N ASN A 377 -11.77 11.72 32.83
CA ASN A 377 -12.96 12.30 32.21
C ASN A 377 -13.74 11.23 31.42
N PRO A 378 -14.96 10.85 31.85
CA PRO A 378 -15.72 9.76 31.24
C PRO A 378 -16.11 10.06 29.78
N ARG A 379 -16.31 11.33 29.43
CA ARG A 379 -16.63 11.72 28.05
C ARG A 379 -15.46 11.49 27.11
N ILE A 380 -14.23 11.73 27.56
CA ILE A 380 -13.02 11.47 26.77
C ILE A 380 -12.78 9.98 26.63
N LEU A 381 -12.91 9.22 27.73
CA LEU A 381 -12.75 7.77 27.71
C LEU A 381 -13.77 7.11 26.76
N LEU A 382 -15.03 7.50 26.84
CA LEU A 382 -16.07 7.02 25.89
C LEU A 382 -15.76 7.43 24.45
N SER A 383 -15.29 8.67 24.23
CA SER A 383 -14.93 9.14 22.89
C SER A 383 -13.76 8.37 22.30
N LEU A 384 -12.81 7.91 23.11
CA LEU A 384 -11.69 7.04 22.68
C LEU A 384 -12.17 5.63 22.32
N LEU A 385 -13.11 5.06 23.07
CA LEU A 385 -13.72 3.76 22.73
C LEU A 385 -14.45 3.84 21.37
N LEU A 386 -15.30 4.85 21.19
CA LEU A 386 -16.01 5.06 19.92
C LEU A 386 -15.06 5.36 18.75
N LEU A 387 -13.92 6.01 19.03
CA LEU A 387 -12.88 6.25 18.03
C LEU A 387 -12.33 4.94 17.49
N ARG A 388 -12.03 4.00 18.38
CA ARG A 388 -11.48 2.70 18.01
C ARG A 388 -12.41 1.93 17.07
N ASP A 389 -13.70 1.91 17.40
CA ASP A 389 -14.71 1.24 16.58
C ASP A 389 -14.89 1.93 15.23
N LYS A 390 -14.88 3.27 15.20
CA LYS A 390 -14.94 4.04 13.96
C LYS A 390 -13.76 3.77 13.02
N VAL A 391 -12.54 3.67 13.57
CA VAL A 391 -11.34 3.38 12.76
C VAL A 391 -11.43 1.98 12.19
N MET A 392 -11.86 1.01 12.96
CA MET A 392 -12.06 -0.37 12.52
C MET A 392 -13.05 -0.47 11.35
N VAL A 393 -14.20 0.21 11.45
CA VAL A 393 -15.19 0.29 10.36
C VAL A 393 -14.58 0.97 9.12
N SER A 394 -13.84 2.07 9.30
CA SER A 394 -13.19 2.78 8.18
C SER A 394 -12.14 1.91 7.48
N GLN A 395 -11.35 1.15 8.23
CA GLN A 395 -10.37 0.22 7.66
C GLN A 395 -11.05 -0.90 6.86
N ARG A 396 -12.12 -1.50 7.41
CA ARG A 396 -12.94 -2.49 6.69
C ARG A 396 -13.49 -1.92 5.38
N GLN A 397 -14.03 -0.70 5.40
CA GLN A 397 -14.53 -0.02 4.20
C GLN A 397 -13.41 0.22 3.18
N THR A 398 -12.22 0.60 3.64
CA THR A 398 -11.06 0.79 2.75
C THR A 398 -10.67 -0.53 2.08
N ARG A 399 -10.59 -1.64 2.83
CA ARG A 399 -10.31 -2.96 2.28
C ARG A 399 -11.40 -3.42 1.31
N ALA A 400 -12.68 -3.19 1.63
CA ALA A 400 -13.79 -3.54 0.74
C ALA A 400 -13.74 -2.76 -0.59
N ARG A 401 -13.37 -1.47 -0.56
CA ARG A 401 -13.15 -0.68 -1.79
C ARG A 401 -12.00 -1.21 -2.62
N MET A 402 -10.87 -1.51 -1.96
CA MET A 402 -9.72 -2.11 -2.65
C MET A 402 -10.07 -3.44 -3.30
N TYR A 403 -10.89 -4.24 -2.62
CA TYR A 403 -11.42 -5.48 -3.18
C TYR A 403 -12.28 -5.25 -4.44
N SER A 404 -13.12 -4.20 -4.47
CA SER A 404 -13.90 -3.86 -5.66
C SER A 404 -13.01 -3.47 -6.83
N TYR A 405 -11.97 -2.66 -6.60
CA TYR A 405 -10.98 -2.32 -7.64
C TYR A 405 -10.23 -3.56 -8.14
N GLU A 406 -9.79 -4.43 -7.24
CA GLU A 406 -9.13 -5.69 -7.63
C GLU A 406 -10.05 -6.60 -8.44
N ASN A 407 -11.35 -6.61 -8.14
CA ASN A 407 -12.31 -7.39 -8.92
C ASN A 407 -12.45 -6.87 -10.36
N SER A 408 -12.45 -5.54 -10.57
CA SER A 408 -12.42 -4.95 -11.91
C SER A 408 -11.13 -5.33 -12.64
N MET A 409 -9.96 -5.18 -11.99
CA MET A 409 -8.68 -5.61 -12.55
C MET A 409 -8.63 -7.11 -12.87
N ARG A 410 -9.30 -7.93 -12.08
CA ARG A 410 -9.40 -9.37 -12.31
C ARG A 410 -10.20 -9.69 -13.58
N LEU A 411 -11.30 -9.01 -13.81
CA LEU A 411 -12.11 -9.19 -15.02
C LEU A 411 -11.32 -8.82 -16.27
N GLU A 412 -10.64 -7.68 -16.25
CA GLU A 412 -9.74 -7.26 -17.33
C GLU A 412 -8.64 -8.29 -17.59
N ARG A 413 -8.00 -8.77 -16.53
CA ARG A 413 -6.96 -9.79 -16.62
C ARG A 413 -7.48 -11.10 -17.20
N MET A 414 -8.67 -11.54 -16.80
CA MET A 414 -9.28 -12.75 -17.36
C MET A 414 -9.55 -12.60 -18.86
N ALA A 415 -10.15 -11.49 -19.27
CA ALA A 415 -10.40 -11.21 -20.69
C ALA A 415 -9.09 -11.16 -21.49
N PHE A 416 -8.04 -10.56 -20.93
CA PHE A 416 -6.71 -10.56 -21.54
C PHE A 416 -6.15 -11.98 -21.73
N TYR A 417 -6.16 -12.81 -20.69
CA TYR A 417 -5.64 -14.18 -20.80
C TYR A 417 -6.48 -15.07 -21.71
N GLU A 418 -7.81 -14.90 -21.70
CA GLU A 418 -8.69 -15.60 -22.65
C GLU A 418 -8.37 -15.25 -24.10
N SER A 419 -8.15 -13.97 -24.38
CA SER A 419 -7.74 -13.50 -25.72
C SER A 419 -6.33 -14.00 -26.07
N ARG A 420 -5.41 -14.01 -25.09
CA ARG A 420 -4.05 -14.52 -25.28
C ARG A 420 -4.02 -16.03 -25.56
N ASP A 421 -4.83 -16.79 -24.85
CA ASP A 421 -4.99 -18.22 -25.06
C ASP A 421 -5.64 -18.51 -26.44
N ALA A 422 -6.57 -17.67 -26.88
CA ALA A 422 -7.17 -17.77 -28.21
C ALA A 422 -6.10 -17.60 -29.32
N ILE A 423 -5.16 -16.63 -29.16
CA ILE A 423 -4.02 -16.52 -30.09
C ILE A 423 -3.12 -17.75 -30.01
N MET A 424 -2.79 -18.23 -28.80
CA MET A 424 -1.92 -19.39 -28.62
C MET A 424 -2.43 -20.66 -29.31
N ASN A 425 -3.76 -20.77 -29.43
CA ASN A 425 -4.47 -21.93 -30.01
C ASN A 425 -5.14 -21.60 -31.35
N ALA A 426 -4.77 -20.50 -32.02
CA ALA A 426 -5.34 -20.15 -33.30
C ALA A 426 -4.87 -21.10 -34.40
N ASP A 427 -5.80 -21.52 -35.27
CA ASP A 427 -5.52 -22.36 -36.43
C ASP A 427 -4.92 -21.55 -37.59
N ASP A 428 -5.24 -20.25 -37.68
CA ASP A 428 -4.81 -19.33 -38.73
C ASP A 428 -4.43 -17.97 -38.12
N TYR A 429 -3.13 -17.76 -37.95
CA TYR A 429 -2.61 -16.54 -37.34
C TYR A 429 -2.73 -15.32 -38.24
N ARG A 430 -2.59 -15.49 -39.58
CA ARG A 430 -2.74 -14.41 -40.55
C ARG A 430 -4.16 -13.85 -40.51
N LYS A 431 -5.16 -14.73 -40.58
CA LYS A 431 -6.56 -14.35 -40.48
C LYS A 431 -6.88 -13.63 -39.16
N THR A 432 -6.31 -14.11 -38.07
CA THR A 432 -6.46 -13.49 -36.75
C THR A 432 -5.87 -12.06 -36.76
N ALA A 433 -4.68 -11.88 -37.33
CA ALA A 433 -4.05 -10.55 -37.45
C ALA A 433 -4.90 -9.59 -38.30
N LEU A 434 -5.38 -10.06 -39.47
CA LEU A 434 -6.23 -9.26 -40.36
C LEU A 434 -7.55 -8.85 -39.69
N ASN A 435 -8.19 -9.74 -38.96
CA ASN A 435 -9.43 -9.44 -38.19
C ASN A 435 -9.17 -8.36 -37.12
N TRP A 436 -8.04 -8.40 -36.43
CA TRP A 436 -7.69 -7.39 -35.45
C TRP A 436 -7.38 -6.03 -36.10
N MET A 437 -6.67 -6.03 -37.21
CA MET A 437 -6.39 -4.81 -37.97
C MET A 437 -7.68 -4.20 -38.50
N GLU A 438 -8.57 -5.01 -39.05
CA GLU A 438 -9.88 -4.57 -39.55
C GLU A 438 -10.70 -3.90 -38.43
N HIS A 439 -10.79 -4.54 -37.25
CA HIS A 439 -11.49 -3.94 -36.12
C HIS A 439 -10.82 -2.64 -35.64
N SER A 440 -9.49 -2.60 -35.61
CA SER A 440 -8.74 -1.40 -35.26
C SER A 440 -9.00 -0.24 -36.23
N PHE A 441 -9.08 -0.52 -37.52
CA PHE A 441 -9.44 0.50 -38.52
C PHE A 441 -10.87 1.01 -38.32
N ASP A 442 -11.84 0.15 -37.99
CA ASP A 442 -13.21 0.58 -37.67
C ASP A 442 -13.22 1.55 -36.48
N VAL A 443 -12.48 1.23 -35.42
CA VAL A 443 -12.38 2.09 -34.23
C VAL A 443 -11.69 3.41 -34.53
N ILE A 444 -10.59 3.41 -35.28
CA ILE A 444 -9.84 4.62 -35.61
C ILE A 444 -10.65 5.51 -36.55
N LEU A 445 -11.25 4.94 -37.60
CA LEU A 445 -12.05 5.67 -38.56
C LEU A 445 -13.30 6.31 -37.95
N SER A 446 -13.93 5.66 -36.96
CA SER A 446 -15.09 6.18 -36.23
C SER A 446 -14.79 7.38 -35.32
N LYS A 447 -13.54 7.60 -34.93
CA LYS A 447 -13.14 8.70 -34.04
C LYS A 447 -13.08 10.07 -34.72
N ARG A 448 -13.12 10.13 -36.05
CA ARG A 448 -13.06 11.37 -36.81
C ARG A 448 -14.24 11.45 -37.78
N SER A 449 -14.83 12.63 -37.87
CA SER A 449 -15.93 12.92 -38.80
C SER A 449 -15.46 13.14 -40.23
N SER A 450 -14.19 13.46 -40.46
CA SER A 450 -13.60 13.67 -41.77
C SER A 450 -12.15 13.24 -41.84
N TRP A 451 -11.76 12.69 -42.97
CA TRP A 451 -10.39 12.29 -43.28
C TRP A 451 -9.92 13.09 -44.49
N ASP A 452 -8.64 13.40 -44.55
CA ASP A 452 -7.96 14.03 -45.70
C ASP A 452 -6.68 13.26 -46.03
N TYR A 453 -6.04 13.65 -47.13
CA TYR A 453 -4.80 13.03 -47.60
C TYR A 453 -3.70 13.04 -46.54
N GLY A 454 -3.51 14.17 -45.84
CA GLY A 454 -2.44 14.32 -44.87
C GLY A 454 -2.61 13.41 -43.65
N HIS A 455 -3.82 13.33 -43.11
CA HIS A 455 -4.15 12.47 -41.99
C HIS A 455 -4.05 10.98 -42.34
N LEU A 456 -4.55 10.60 -43.54
CA LEU A 456 -4.47 9.22 -44.01
C LEU A 456 -3.03 8.82 -44.31
N LYS A 457 -2.24 9.69 -44.95
CA LYS A 457 -0.82 9.44 -45.20
C LYS A 457 -0.03 9.26 -43.90
N ALA A 458 -0.24 10.13 -42.91
CA ALA A 458 0.39 10.01 -41.61
C ALA A 458 0.04 8.68 -40.90
N MET A 459 -1.23 8.26 -40.98
CA MET A 459 -1.70 7.01 -40.43
C MET A 459 -1.04 5.81 -41.11
N VAL A 460 -1.02 5.76 -42.43
CA VAL A 460 -0.43 4.65 -43.20
C VAL A 460 1.07 4.55 -42.95
N ASN A 461 1.79 5.68 -42.96
CA ASN A 461 3.23 5.73 -42.70
C ASN A 461 3.58 5.35 -41.25
N HIS A 462 2.69 5.59 -40.30
CA HIS A 462 2.96 5.30 -38.87
C HIS A 462 2.58 3.86 -38.47
N TRP A 463 1.48 3.33 -39.08
CA TRP A 463 0.89 2.07 -38.59
C TRP A 463 1.05 0.90 -39.57
N ILE A 464 1.25 1.15 -40.84
CA ILE A 464 1.16 0.12 -41.90
C ILE A 464 2.48 -0.07 -42.66
N THR A 465 3.18 1.01 -43.00
CA THR A 465 4.42 0.91 -43.78
C THR A 465 5.51 1.84 -43.26
N TYR A 466 6.77 1.44 -43.44
CA TYR A 466 7.92 2.30 -43.17
C TYR A 466 8.33 3.16 -44.38
N ASP A 467 7.81 2.84 -45.55
CA ASP A 467 8.05 3.60 -46.78
C ASP A 467 7.03 4.72 -46.93
N ASP A 468 7.35 5.74 -47.76
CA ASP A 468 6.42 6.82 -48.02
C ASP A 468 5.16 6.31 -48.76
N ALA A 469 4.03 6.39 -48.07
CA ALA A 469 2.77 5.83 -48.56
C ALA A 469 2.29 6.59 -49.80
N GLN A 470 2.11 5.86 -50.89
CA GLN A 470 1.42 6.37 -52.10
C GLN A 470 -0.07 6.09 -51.96
N ILE A 471 -0.84 7.14 -51.68
CA ILE A 471 -2.29 7.06 -51.61
C ILE A 471 -2.88 7.37 -52.97
N PRO A 472 -3.83 6.56 -53.48
CA PRO A 472 -4.48 6.82 -54.78
C PRO A 472 -5.13 8.20 -54.81
N ALA A 473 -4.92 8.94 -55.93
CA ALA A 473 -5.44 10.30 -56.09
C ALA A 473 -6.97 10.34 -56.19
N ASP A 474 -7.60 9.24 -56.55
CA ASP A 474 -9.04 9.06 -56.73
C ASP A 474 -9.76 8.55 -55.49
N LEU A 475 -9.06 8.37 -54.37
CA LEU A 475 -9.65 7.87 -53.12
C LEU A 475 -10.61 8.90 -52.51
N ASN A 476 -11.86 8.52 -52.36
CA ASN A 476 -12.86 9.36 -51.67
C ASN A 476 -12.71 9.28 -50.13
N TYR A 477 -12.08 10.31 -49.52
CA TYR A 477 -11.82 10.41 -48.11
C TYR A 477 -13.08 10.57 -47.23
N GLN A 478 -14.22 10.97 -47.81
CA GLN A 478 -15.50 11.08 -47.09
C GLN A 478 -16.21 9.72 -46.99
N ASN A 479 -15.85 8.78 -47.87
CA ASN A 479 -16.37 7.43 -47.81
C ASN A 479 -15.48 6.53 -46.93
N LEU A 480 -15.84 6.39 -45.65
CA LEU A 480 -15.07 5.59 -44.68
C LEU A 480 -14.91 4.13 -45.12
N ALA A 481 -15.89 3.57 -45.84
CA ALA A 481 -15.79 2.21 -46.37
C ALA A 481 -14.71 2.11 -47.47
N ALA A 482 -14.58 3.11 -48.32
CA ALA A 482 -13.53 3.17 -49.33
C ALA A 482 -12.14 3.31 -48.68
N VAL A 483 -12.03 4.16 -47.67
CA VAL A 483 -10.79 4.32 -46.89
C VAL A 483 -10.42 3.01 -46.17
N LYS A 484 -11.36 2.35 -45.53
CA LYS A 484 -11.14 1.04 -44.87
C LYS A 484 -10.67 -0.01 -45.88
N SER A 485 -11.34 -0.09 -47.04
CA SER A 485 -10.95 -1.05 -48.09
C SER A 485 -9.54 -0.79 -48.60
N TYR A 486 -9.13 0.47 -48.74
CA TYR A 486 -7.77 0.85 -49.09
C TYR A 486 -6.77 0.39 -48.03
N LEU A 487 -7.05 0.67 -46.75
CA LEU A 487 -6.19 0.28 -45.64
C LEU A 487 -6.01 -1.24 -45.57
N MET A 488 -7.11 -2.00 -45.68
CA MET A 488 -7.06 -3.48 -45.64
C MET A 488 -6.28 -4.04 -46.85
N ARG A 489 -6.48 -3.48 -48.03
CA ARG A 489 -5.72 -3.89 -49.22
C ARG A 489 -4.22 -3.63 -49.02
N ARG A 490 -3.86 -2.42 -48.57
CA ARG A 490 -2.45 -2.06 -48.33
C ARG A 490 -1.80 -2.93 -47.25
N THR A 491 -2.54 -3.24 -46.21
CA THR A 491 -2.10 -4.20 -45.17
C THR A 491 -1.82 -5.58 -45.75
N ASN A 492 -2.73 -6.13 -46.57
CA ASN A 492 -2.51 -7.42 -47.20
C ASN A 492 -1.27 -7.42 -48.12
N GLU A 493 -1.09 -6.39 -48.94
CA GLU A 493 0.09 -6.25 -49.83
C GLU A 493 1.41 -6.31 -49.05
N ILE A 494 1.46 -5.66 -47.86
CA ILE A 494 2.65 -5.66 -47.00
C ILE A 494 2.85 -7.01 -46.33
N LEU A 495 1.77 -7.63 -45.85
CA LEU A 495 1.87 -8.98 -45.27
C LEU A 495 2.33 -10.00 -46.32
N ASP A 496 1.85 -9.92 -47.56
CA ASP A 496 2.31 -10.77 -48.67
C ASP A 496 3.82 -10.56 -48.92
N GLN A 497 4.31 -9.32 -48.95
CA GLN A 497 5.74 -9.01 -49.10
C GLN A 497 6.58 -9.58 -47.95
N ILE A 498 6.07 -9.54 -46.71
CA ILE A 498 6.76 -10.13 -45.55
C ILE A 498 6.80 -11.66 -45.69
N GLU A 499 5.68 -12.28 -46.05
CA GLU A 499 5.60 -13.73 -46.26
C GLU A 499 6.54 -14.20 -47.36
N ASP A 500 6.58 -13.49 -48.49
CA ASP A 500 7.50 -13.77 -49.62
C ASP A 500 8.97 -13.68 -49.22
N SER A 501 9.29 -12.89 -48.20
CA SER A 501 10.66 -12.79 -47.64
C SER A 501 11.06 -13.97 -46.74
N ILE A 502 10.09 -14.77 -46.29
CA ILE A 502 10.26 -15.89 -45.35
C ILE A 502 10.18 -17.22 -46.11
N ALA A 503 11.29 -17.96 -46.20
CA ALA A 503 11.35 -19.19 -47.01
C ALA A 503 10.60 -20.39 -46.42
N ASP A 504 10.39 -20.42 -45.09
CA ASP A 504 9.76 -21.56 -44.38
C ASP A 504 8.35 -21.20 -43.86
N PRO A 505 7.31 -21.91 -44.32
CA PRO A 505 5.93 -21.69 -43.85
C PRO A 505 5.75 -21.73 -42.32
N LYS A 506 6.54 -22.58 -41.64
CA LYS A 506 6.48 -22.67 -40.17
C LYS A 506 7.03 -21.40 -39.49
N GLN A 507 7.98 -20.73 -40.13
CA GLN A 507 8.49 -19.45 -39.65
C GLN A 507 7.49 -18.31 -39.84
N ILE A 508 6.63 -18.38 -40.87
CA ILE A 508 5.52 -17.45 -41.08
C ILE A 508 4.53 -17.51 -39.92
N ASP A 509 4.09 -18.72 -39.54
CA ASP A 509 3.19 -18.91 -38.40
C ASP A 509 3.83 -18.42 -37.09
N GLN A 510 5.11 -18.73 -36.89
CA GLN A 510 5.86 -18.27 -35.72
C GLN A 510 6.02 -16.75 -35.68
N PHE A 511 6.20 -16.10 -36.85
CA PHE A 511 6.26 -14.64 -36.96
C PHE A 511 4.93 -14.01 -36.52
N TYR A 512 3.80 -14.40 -37.11
CA TYR A 512 2.48 -13.87 -36.75
C TYR A 512 2.15 -14.09 -35.28
N ARG A 513 2.36 -15.32 -34.80
CA ARG A 513 2.13 -15.65 -33.39
C ARG A 513 2.96 -14.77 -32.46
N SER A 514 4.24 -14.58 -32.75
CA SER A 514 5.14 -13.78 -31.93
C SER A 514 4.76 -12.29 -31.98
N ALA A 515 4.40 -11.76 -33.17
CA ALA A 515 3.99 -10.40 -33.35
C ALA A 515 2.68 -10.09 -32.62
N LEU A 516 1.66 -10.95 -32.75
CA LEU A 516 0.38 -10.81 -32.06
C LEU A 516 0.54 -10.87 -30.53
N LEU A 517 1.28 -11.85 -30.03
CA LEU A 517 1.53 -11.99 -28.58
C LEU A 517 2.31 -10.81 -28.03
N LYS A 518 3.33 -10.34 -28.74
CA LYS A 518 4.11 -9.18 -28.32
C LYS A 518 3.27 -7.91 -28.28
N ALA A 519 2.52 -7.62 -29.33
CA ALA A 519 1.66 -6.45 -29.38
C ALA A 519 0.62 -6.47 -28.24
N MET A 520 0.06 -7.64 -27.96
CA MET A 520 -0.89 -7.82 -26.89
C MET A 520 -0.25 -7.64 -25.49
N ASP A 521 0.92 -8.23 -25.27
CA ASP A 521 1.65 -8.13 -24.01
C ASP A 521 2.09 -6.68 -23.75
N ASP A 522 2.57 -5.94 -24.77
CA ASP A 522 2.93 -4.53 -24.67
C ASP A 522 1.71 -3.66 -24.31
N CYS A 523 0.58 -3.83 -25.01
CA CYS A 523 -0.67 -3.13 -24.66
C CYS A 523 -1.16 -3.44 -23.26
N TRP A 524 -0.97 -4.68 -22.77
CA TRP A 524 -1.37 -5.06 -21.42
C TRP A 524 -0.54 -4.37 -20.34
N VAL A 525 0.76 -4.23 -20.55
CA VAL A 525 1.65 -3.51 -19.63
C VAL A 525 1.18 -2.05 -19.49
N ASP A 526 0.88 -1.40 -20.61
CA ASP A 526 0.38 -0.02 -20.62
C ASP A 526 -1.01 0.09 -19.95
N GLN A 527 -1.90 -0.87 -20.19
CA GLN A 527 -3.22 -0.92 -19.55
C GLN A 527 -3.11 -1.08 -18.04
N VAL A 528 -2.26 -1.98 -17.54
CA VAL A 528 -2.02 -2.17 -16.10
C VAL A 528 -1.48 -0.89 -15.45
N ALA A 529 -0.52 -0.24 -16.10
CA ALA A 529 0.03 1.03 -15.64
C ALA A 529 -1.05 2.12 -15.58
N TYR A 530 -1.88 2.22 -16.62
CA TYR A 530 -2.99 3.17 -16.70
C TYR A 530 -4.04 2.94 -15.61
N LEU A 531 -4.48 1.70 -15.39
CA LEU A 531 -5.45 1.36 -14.36
C LEU A 531 -4.88 1.62 -12.94
N GLY A 532 -3.59 1.35 -12.74
CA GLY A 532 -2.87 1.72 -11.52
C GLY A 532 -2.90 3.23 -11.26
N TYR A 533 -2.68 4.03 -12.30
CA TYR A 533 -2.77 5.48 -12.23
C TYR A 533 -4.19 5.97 -11.95
N LEU A 534 -5.20 5.46 -12.66
CA LEU A 534 -6.61 5.80 -12.40
C LEU A 534 -7.01 5.55 -10.95
N LYS A 535 -6.56 4.43 -10.38
CA LYS A 535 -6.78 4.11 -8.97
C LYS A 535 -6.30 5.23 -8.04
N THR A 536 -5.14 5.82 -8.32
CA THR A 536 -4.60 6.92 -7.50
C THR A 536 -5.37 8.23 -7.68
N LEU A 537 -5.83 8.53 -8.89
CA LEU A 537 -6.62 9.74 -9.19
C LEU A 537 -8.01 9.68 -8.57
N VAL A 538 -8.62 8.50 -8.55
CA VAL A 538 -10.00 8.32 -8.09
C VAL A 538 -10.12 8.24 -6.57
N GLN A 539 -9.04 7.89 -5.86
CA GLN A 539 -9.04 7.88 -4.39
C GLN A 539 -9.55 9.17 -3.73
N PRO A 540 -9.16 10.38 -4.16
CA PRO A 540 -9.69 11.64 -3.60
C PRO A 540 -11.19 11.86 -3.86
N TRP A 541 -11.75 11.32 -4.94
CA TRP A 541 -13.19 11.49 -5.30
C TRP A 541 -14.12 10.81 -4.29
N THR A 542 -13.64 9.76 -3.62
CA THR A 542 -14.40 9.11 -2.55
C THR A 542 -14.60 10.02 -1.35
N LEU A 543 -13.73 11.01 -1.15
CA LEU A 543 -13.88 12.05 -0.11
C LEU A 543 -15.02 13.03 -0.44
N LEU A 544 -15.38 13.16 -1.72
CA LEU A 544 -16.48 13.99 -2.21
C LEU A 544 -17.82 13.24 -2.27
N GLN A 545 -17.92 12.04 -1.69
CA GLN A 545 -19.10 11.17 -1.70
C GLN A 545 -19.58 10.78 -3.11
N ARG A 546 -18.76 10.94 -4.13
CA ARG A 546 -19.05 10.46 -5.49
C ARG A 546 -18.58 9.00 -5.63
N ASN A 547 -19.45 8.15 -6.16
CA ASN A 547 -19.06 6.78 -6.47
C ASN A 547 -18.09 6.81 -7.65
N PRO A 548 -16.84 6.32 -7.49
CA PRO A 548 -15.83 6.35 -8.55
C PRO A 548 -15.95 5.18 -9.55
N MET A 549 -16.95 4.28 -9.37
CA MET A 549 -17.21 3.16 -10.27
C MET A 549 -18.35 3.46 -11.23
#